data_7850212b49f22a6442a2144df013c42f
#
_entry.id   7850212b49f22a6442a2144df013c42f
#
_cell.length_a   1.000
_cell.length_b   1.000
_cell.length_c   1.000
_cell.angle_alpha   90.00
_cell.angle_beta   90.00
_cell.angle_gamma   90.00
#
_symmetry.space_group_name_H-M   'P 1'
#
loop_
_entity.id
_entity.type
_entity.pdbx_description
1 polymer ?
#
loop_
_entity_poly.entity_id
_entity_poly.type
_entity_poly.pdbx_seq_one_letter_code
_entity_poly.pdbx_strand_id
1 'polypeptide(L)'
;MKKIMFAVFASFITVAAWAQQAETPDTQVKDIASGKKVAFNQCFEKGKVTIVSFWATWCVPCKKEIKNIREQLPEWKKEADFNFMTVSIDESRTEGLVKSYVKSQGWEFPTYIDPNSDLKRSLNFQNVPFTIIIDKKGKIAFMHSGYEEGGEQEVFEKVVELSKLD
;
A
#
# COMPACT_ATOMS: atom_id res chain seq x y z
N MET A 1 -62.42 -20.51 -26.67
CA MET A 1 -61.60 -20.56 -25.47
C MET A 1 -60.20 -20.05 -25.82
N LYS A 2 -59.88 -18.75 -25.56
CA LYS A 2 -58.59 -18.13 -25.85
C LYS A 2 -57.67 -18.32 -24.65
N LYS A 3 -56.57 -19.07 -24.81
CA LYS A 3 -55.51 -19.21 -23.82
C LYS A 3 -54.61 -17.99 -23.88
N ILE A 4 -54.63 -17.16 -22.85
CA ILE A 4 -53.70 -16.02 -22.67
C ILE A 4 -52.44 -16.58 -22.00
N MET A 5 -51.33 -16.54 -22.76
CA MET A 5 -50.00 -16.95 -22.29
C MET A 5 -49.29 -15.71 -21.71
N PHE A 6 -49.20 -15.65 -20.37
CA PHE A 6 -48.44 -14.62 -19.69
C PHE A 6 -46.94 -14.95 -19.79
N ALA A 7 -46.21 -14.18 -20.58
CA ALA A 7 -44.75 -14.22 -20.59
C ALA A 7 -44.21 -13.40 -19.40
N VAL A 8 -43.65 -14.08 -18.40
CA VAL A 8 -42.95 -13.45 -17.28
C VAL A 8 -41.54 -13.10 -17.76
N PHE A 9 -41.31 -11.81 -18.02
CA PHE A 9 -39.98 -11.28 -18.29
C PHE A 9 -39.25 -11.14 -16.96
N ALA A 10 -38.38 -12.09 -16.62
CA ALA A 10 -37.44 -11.99 -15.50
C ALA A 10 -36.29 -11.05 -15.86
N SER A 11 -36.39 -9.79 -15.45
CA SER A 11 -35.31 -8.85 -15.54
C SER A 11 -34.20 -9.22 -14.57
N PHE A 12 -33.12 -9.81 -15.06
CA PHE A 12 -31.89 -9.99 -14.28
C PHE A 12 -31.22 -8.62 -14.11
N ILE A 13 -31.41 -8.02 -12.93
CA ILE A 13 -30.63 -6.86 -12.50
C ILE A 13 -29.27 -7.39 -12.07
N THR A 14 -28.27 -7.27 -12.95
CA THR A 14 -26.87 -7.48 -12.60
C THR A 14 -26.43 -6.31 -11.72
N VAL A 15 -26.45 -6.51 -10.41
CA VAL A 15 -25.80 -5.60 -9.46
C VAL A 15 -24.30 -5.77 -9.66
N ALA A 16 -23.69 -4.88 -10.43
CA ALA A 16 -22.23 -4.75 -10.46
C ALA A 16 -21.79 -4.33 -9.05
N ALA A 17 -21.24 -5.26 -8.29
CA ALA A 17 -20.60 -4.97 -7.02
C ALA A 17 -19.35 -4.11 -7.32
N TRP A 18 -19.50 -2.81 -7.25
CA TRP A 18 -18.38 -1.88 -7.25
C TRP A 18 -17.63 -2.14 -5.95
N ALA A 19 -16.48 -2.81 -6.03
CA ALA A 19 -15.57 -2.91 -4.91
C ALA A 19 -15.24 -1.48 -4.47
N GLN A 20 -15.75 -1.07 -3.31
CA GLN A 20 -15.59 0.29 -2.80
C GLN A 20 -14.13 0.43 -2.35
N GLN A 21 -13.30 1.06 -3.18
CA GLN A 21 -11.92 1.37 -2.84
C GLN A 21 -11.91 2.25 -1.59
N ALA A 22 -11.09 1.87 -0.60
CA ALA A 22 -10.99 2.61 0.64
C ALA A 22 -10.22 3.93 0.43
N GLU A 23 -10.69 5.00 1.06
CA GLU A 23 -9.97 6.27 1.08
C GLU A 23 -8.67 6.14 1.90
N THR A 24 -7.61 6.85 1.49
CA THR A 24 -6.38 6.93 2.29
C THR A 24 -6.62 7.82 3.51
N PRO A 25 -6.26 7.37 4.73
CA PRO A 25 -6.43 8.16 5.94
C PRO A 25 -5.62 9.47 5.91
N ASP A 26 -6.10 10.50 6.61
CA ASP A 26 -5.37 11.75 6.87
C ASP A 26 -4.52 11.71 8.16
N THR A 27 -4.35 10.51 8.71
CA THR A 27 -3.58 10.25 9.93
C THR A 27 -2.15 10.75 9.81
N GLN A 28 -1.65 11.36 10.90
CA GLN A 28 -0.29 11.91 10.92
C GLN A 28 0.77 10.83 11.05
N VAL A 29 1.75 10.88 10.17
CA VAL A 29 3.01 10.11 10.26
C VAL A 29 4.19 11.07 10.35
N LYS A 30 5.37 10.58 10.73
CA LYS A 30 6.57 11.40 10.82
C LYS A 30 7.58 10.96 9.77
N ASP A 31 8.03 11.89 8.96
CA ASP A 31 9.10 11.70 7.98
C ASP A 31 10.43 11.49 8.73
N ILE A 32 11.11 10.40 8.47
CA ILE A 32 12.36 10.04 9.14
C ILE A 32 13.52 10.95 8.76
N ALA A 33 13.56 11.47 7.56
CA ALA A 33 14.64 12.33 7.07
C ALA A 33 14.55 13.73 7.69
N SER A 34 13.39 14.37 7.60
CA SER A 34 13.17 15.75 8.08
C SER A 34 12.74 15.84 9.53
N GLY A 35 12.18 14.77 10.11
CA GLY A 35 11.56 14.75 11.42
C GLY A 35 10.21 15.46 11.49
N LYS A 36 9.64 15.91 10.37
CA LYS A 36 8.36 16.62 10.32
C LYS A 36 7.18 15.64 10.31
N LYS A 37 6.09 16.05 10.95
CA LYS A 37 4.80 15.37 10.83
C LYS A 37 4.11 15.78 9.52
N VAL A 38 3.50 14.82 8.86
CA VAL A 38 2.75 14.99 7.61
C VAL A 38 1.54 14.07 7.61
N ALA A 39 0.43 14.51 7.04
CA ALA A 39 -0.74 13.64 6.86
C ALA A 39 -0.41 12.54 5.84
N PHE A 40 -0.77 11.29 6.13
CA PHE A 40 -0.42 10.14 5.29
C PHE A 40 -0.93 10.31 3.85
N ASN A 41 -2.14 10.85 3.65
CA ASN A 41 -2.69 11.14 2.32
C ASN A 41 -1.94 12.24 1.55
N GLN A 42 -0.91 12.86 2.14
CA GLN A 42 0.00 13.83 1.51
C GLN A 42 1.42 13.26 1.30
N CYS A 43 1.68 12.01 1.71
CA CYS A 43 2.99 11.38 1.58
C CYS A 43 3.29 10.84 0.17
N PHE A 44 2.31 10.84 -0.72
CA PHE A 44 2.42 10.31 -2.08
C PHE A 44 1.84 11.29 -3.10
N GLU A 45 2.30 11.16 -4.34
CA GLU A 45 1.89 12.00 -5.46
C GLU A 45 0.62 11.44 -6.11
N LYS A 46 -0.42 12.27 -6.24
CA LYS A 46 -1.60 11.92 -7.04
C LYS A 46 -1.23 11.84 -8.52
N GLY A 47 -1.85 10.93 -9.23
CA GLY A 47 -1.53 10.63 -10.63
C GLY A 47 -0.53 9.48 -10.80
N LYS A 48 0.11 9.01 -9.71
CA LYS A 48 1.01 7.86 -9.71
C LYS A 48 0.54 6.78 -8.75
N VAL A 49 0.67 5.53 -9.19
CA VAL A 49 0.50 4.37 -8.31
C VAL A 49 1.60 4.38 -7.26
N THR A 50 1.27 4.09 -6.01
CA THR A 50 2.26 4.08 -4.93
C THR A 50 2.18 2.78 -4.13
N ILE A 51 3.30 2.07 -4.01
CA ILE A 51 3.46 0.95 -3.08
C ILE A 51 3.87 1.50 -1.72
N VAL A 52 3.17 1.08 -0.66
CA VAL A 52 3.51 1.40 0.73
C VAL A 52 3.72 0.11 1.50
N SER A 53 4.95 -0.18 1.92
CA SER A 53 5.26 -1.34 2.77
C SER A 53 5.37 -0.91 4.23
N PHE A 54 4.55 -1.53 5.09
CA PHE A 54 4.59 -1.34 6.54
C PHE A 54 5.51 -2.36 7.18
N TRP A 55 6.42 -1.90 8.03
CA TRP A 55 7.48 -2.71 8.60
C TRP A 55 7.84 -2.29 10.02
N ALA A 56 8.79 -3.00 10.62
CA ALA A 56 9.41 -2.59 11.89
C ALA A 56 10.87 -3.08 11.95
N THR A 57 11.68 -2.44 12.78
CA THR A 57 13.10 -2.80 12.96
C THR A 57 13.29 -4.24 13.47
N TRP A 58 12.33 -4.76 14.24
CA TRP A 58 12.30 -6.13 14.76
C TRP A 58 11.69 -7.16 13.78
N CYS A 59 11.08 -6.71 12.68
CA CYS A 59 10.40 -7.58 11.73
C CYS A 59 11.36 -8.14 10.67
N VAL A 60 11.81 -9.38 10.84
CA VAL A 60 12.75 -10.03 9.88
C VAL A 60 12.13 -10.23 8.50
N PRO A 61 10.90 -10.78 8.33
CA PRO A 61 10.31 -10.95 7.00
C PRO A 61 10.04 -9.62 6.28
N CYS A 62 9.69 -8.54 7.01
CA CYS A 62 9.54 -7.22 6.41
C CYS A 62 10.83 -6.72 5.76
N LYS A 63 11.95 -6.88 6.46
CA LYS A 63 13.26 -6.47 5.93
C LYS A 63 13.66 -7.26 4.70
N LYS A 64 13.26 -8.54 4.63
CA LYS A 64 13.46 -9.40 3.46
C LYS A 64 12.60 -8.92 2.28
N GLU A 65 11.30 -8.66 2.50
CA GLU A 65 10.38 -8.11 1.50
C GLU A 65 10.92 -6.81 0.90
N ILE A 66 11.24 -5.83 1.77
CA ILE A 66 11.75 -4.51 1.31
C ILE A 66 13.07 -4.65 0.56
N LYS A 67 13.96 -5.55 0.99
CA LYS A 67 15.20 -5.85 0.26
C LYS A 67 14.91 -6.35 -1.15
N ASN A 68 14.04 -7.37 -1.28
CA ASN A 68 13.70 -7.98 -2.56
C ASN A 68 13.00 -6.97 -3.49
N ILE A 69 12.03 -6.18 -2.97
CA ILE A 69 11.41 -5.08 -3.73
C ILE A 69 12.49 -4.10 -4.22
N ARG A 70 13.39 -3.65 -3.33
CA ARG A 70 14.44 -2.67 -3.65
C ARG A 70 15.36 -3.17 -4.78
N GLU A 71 15.72 -4.45 -4.76
CA GLU A 71 16.57 -5.05 -5.79
C GLU A 71 15.87 -5.08 -7.16
N GLN A 72 14.55 -5.18 -7.19
CA GLN A 72 13.73 -5.20 -8.40
C GLN A 72 13.31 -3.79 -8.89
N LEU A 73 13.32 -2.77 -8.02
CA LEU A 73 12.85 -1.42 -8.38
C LEU A 73 13.43 -0.87 -9.69
N PRO A 74 14.74 -1.03 -10.01
CA PRO A 74 15.31 -0.50 -11.26
C PRO A 74 14.67 -1.12 -12.51
N GLU A 75 14.35 -2.43 -12.49
CA GLU A 75 13.70 -3.11 -13.59
C GLU A 75 12.20 -2.79 -13.65
N TRP A 76 11.52 -2.82 -12.49
CA TRP A 76 10.10 -2.50 -12.41
C TRP A 76 9.76 -1.09 -12.88
N LYS A 77 10.63 -0.11 -12.59
CA LYS A 77 10.45 1.28 -13.04
C LYS A 77 10.65 1.49 -14.55
N LYS A 78 11.22 0.51 -15.26
CA LYS A 78 11.24 0.53 -16.74
C LYS A 78 9.89 0.13 -17.33
N GLU A 79 9.12 -0.69 -16.60
CA GLU A 79 7.84 -1.23 -17.05
C GLU A 79 6.65 -0.36 -16.64
N ALA A 80 6.69 0.23 -15.42
CA ALA A 80 5.61 1.06 -14.90
C ALA A 80 6.15 2.28 -14.14
N ASP A 81 5.48 3.44 -14.28
CA ASP A 81 5.79 4.63 -13.48
C ASP A 81 5.02 4.59 -12.16
N PHE A 82 5.72 4.32 -11.07
CA PHE A 82 5.15 4.23 -9.73
C PHE A 82 6.13 4.72 -8.66
N ASN A 83 5.59 5.01 -7.48
CA ASN A 83 6.36 5.33 -6.30
C ASN A 83 6.42 4.14 -5.34
N PHE A 84 7.54 4.06 -4.59
CA PHE A 84 7.71 3.13 -3.48
C PHE A 84 8.08 3.92 -2.22
N MET A 85 7.40 3.64 -1.11
CA MET A 85 7.68 4.23 0.19
C MET A 85 7.45 3.21 1.30
N THR A 86 7.99 3.48 2.48
CA THR A 86 7.82 2.61 3.64
C THR A 86 7.31 3.38 4.86
N VAL A 87 6.57 2.69 5.72
CA VAL A 87 6.11 3.22 7.02
C VAL A 87 6.50 2.24 8.12
N SER A 88 7.37 2.67 9.03
CA SER A 88 7.67 1.88 10.23
C SER A 88 6.56 2.02 11.27
N ILE A 89 6.19 0.90 11.89
CA ILE A 89 5.30 0.87 13.06
C ILE A 89 6.08 0.80 14.39
N ASP A 90 7.38 1.08 14.37
CA ASP A 90 8.18 1.21 15.60
C ASP A 90 7.65 2.36 16.46
N GLU A 91 7.70 2.18 17.76
CA GLU A 91 7.26 3.19 18.73
C GLU A 91 8.23 4.38 18.80
N SER A 92 7.77 5.51 19.37
CA SER A 92 8.58 6.74 19.53
C SER A 92 9.95 6.50 20.19
N ARG A 93 10.03 5.58 21.15
CA ARG A 93 11.28 5.25 21.85
C ARG A 93 12.33 4.56 20.98
N THR A 94 11.91 3.94 19.87
CA THR A 94 12.78 3.21 18.94
C THR A 94 12.97 3.95 17.58
N GLU A 95 12.48 5.18 17.46
CA GLU A 95 12.65 6.00 16.25
C GLU A 95 14.11 6.12 15.81
N GLY A 96 15.05 6.27 16.78
CA GLY A 96 16.47 6.31 16.50
C GLY A 96 17.01 5.03 15.83
N LEU A 97 16.44 3.87 16.17
CA LEU A 97 16.78 2.59 15.55
C LEU A 97 16.31 2.55 14.09
N VAL A 98 15.07 3.05 13.83
CA VAL A 98 14.53 3.15 12.46
C VAL A 98 15.46 4.02 11.60
N LYS A 99 15.80 5.21 12.07
CA LYS A 99 16.70 6.14 11.36
C LYS A 99 18.07 5.52 11.09
N SER A 100 18.66 4.86 12.08
CA SER A 100 19.96 4.21 11.95
C SER A 100 19.90 3.05 10.96
N TYR A 101 18.82 2.24 11.00
CA TYR A 101 18.63 1.13 10.06
C TYR A 101 18.48 1.62 8.63
N VAL A 102 17.59 2.58 8.36
CA VAL A 102 17.36 3.18 7.05
C VAL A 102 18.70 3.68 6.46
N LYS A 103 19.48 4.43 7.25
CA LYS A 103 20.79 4.92 6.86
C LYS A 103 21.78 3.78 6.56
N SER A 104 21.84 2.76 7.42
CA SER A 104 22.77 1.62 7.25
C SER A 104 22.47 0.79 6.00
N GLN A 105 21.19 0.72 5.61
CA GLN A 105 20.75 0.02 4.41
C GLN A 105 20.85 0.88 3.14
N GLY A 106 21.16 2.18 3.24
CA GLY A 106 21.22 3.09 2.10
C GLY A 106 19.88 3.21 1.39
N TRP A 107 18.77 3.29 2.13
CA TRP A 107 17.45 3.46 1.50
C TRP A 107 17.31 4.88 0.95
N GLU A 108 16.98 4.98 -0.34
CA GLU A 108 16.81 6.25 -1.05
C GLU A 108 15.35 6.64 -1.25
N PHE A 109 14.43 5.75 -0.92
CA PHE A 109 12.98 6.00 -1.00
C PHE A 109 12.44 6.62 0.30
N PRO A 110 11.32 7.36 0.25
CA PRO A 110 10.69 7.96 1.41
C PRO A 110 10.38 6.93 2.49
N THR A 111 10.75 7.24 3.72
CA THR A 111 10.46 6.41 4.89
C THR A 111 9.85 7.25 5.99
N TYR A 112 8.72 6.80 6.48
CA TYR A 112 7.97 7.43 7.56
C TYR A 112 7.91 6.50 8.77
N ILE A 113 7.49 7.04 9.92
CA ILE A 113 7.18 6.27 11.11
C ILE A 113 5.78 6.64 11.63
N ASP A 114 5.03 5.63 12.07
CA ASP A 114 3.74 5.73 12.76
C ASP A 114 3.93 5.42 14.25
N PRO A 115 4.52 6.34 15.03
CA PRO A 115 5.07 6.06 16.36
C PRO A 115 4.00 5.73 17.41
N ASN A 116 2.75 6.06 17.15
CA ASN A 116 1.60 5.80 18.01
C ASN A 116 0.68 4.71 17.45
N SER A 117 1.03 4.10 16.32
CA SER A 117 0.17 3.14 15.60
C SER A 117 -1.20 3.72 15.20
N ASP A 118 -1.29 5.05 14.98
CA ASP A 118 -2.53 5.71 14.58
C ASP A 118 -2.93 5.31 13.16
N LEU A 119 -1.98 5.31 12.23
CA LEU A 119 -2.19 4.88 10.86
C LEU A 119 -2.47 3.38 10.77
N LYS A 120 -1.73 2.56 11.53
CA LYS A 120 -1.98 1.12 11.67
C LYS A 120 -3.43 0.84 12.07
N ARG A 121 -3.96 1.58 13.07
CA ARG A 121 -5.35 1.46 13.50
C ARG A 121 -6.34 1.91 12.45
N SER A 122 -6.07 3.05 11.79
CA SER A 122 -6.94 3.57 10.73
C SER A 122 -7.05 2.62 9.54
N LEU A 123 -5.98 1.90 9.21
CA LEU A 123 -5.95 0.89 8.15
C LEU A 123 -6.40 -0.51 8.63
N ASN A 124 -6.69 -0.65 9.94
CA ASN A 124 -7.21 -1.87 10.56
C ASN A 124 -6.37 -3.13 10.30
N PHE A 125 -5.04 -3.02 10.25
CA PHE A 125 -4.18 -4.20 10.18
C PHE A 125 -3.53 -4.52 11.53
N GLN A 126 -3.21 -5.80 11.78
CA GLN A 126 -2.69 -6.27 13.07
C GLN A 126 -1.18 -6.47 13.05
N ASN A 127 -0.66 -7.08 11.99
CA ASN A 127 0.72 -7.52 11.92
C ASN A 127 1.43 -6.94 10.69
N VAL A 128 2.76 -6.90 10.76
CA VAL A 128 3.64 -6.62 9.63
C VAL A 128 4.38 -7.91 9.25
N PRO A 129 4.76 -8.13 8.01
CA PRO A 129 4.62 -7.22 6.85
C PRO A 129 3.16 -6.98 6.45
N PHE A 130 2.89 -5.74 6.07
CA PHE A 130 1.61 -5.36 5.49
C PHE A 130 1.90 -4.38 4.37
N THR A 131 1.36 -4.63 3.18
CA THR A 131 1.61 -3.81 2.00
C THR A 131 0.29 -3.33 1.42
N ILE A 132 0.21 -2.06 1.08
CA ILE A 132 -0.91 -1.49 0.34
C ILE A 132 -0.44 -0.89 -0.98
N ILE A 133 -1.34 -0.87 -1.97
CA ILE A 133 -1.14 -0.11 -3.19
C ILE A 133 -2.20 0.97 -3.27
N ILE A 134 -1.74 2.19 -3.44
CA ILE A 134 -2.57 3.39 -3.64
C ILE A 134 -2.61 3.66 -5.15
N ASP A 135 -3.81 3.84 -5.69
CA ASP A 135 -4.02 4.13 -7.10
C ASP A 135 -3.73 5.60 -7.46
N LYS A 136 -3.82 5.94 -8.75
CA LYS A 136 -3.61 7.30 -9.26
C LYS A 136 -4.59 8.33 -8.66
N LYS A 137 -5.75 7.89 -8.18
CA LYS A 137 -6.78 8.76 -7.54
C LYS A 137 -6.52 8.99 -6.05
N GLY A 138 -5.50 8.31 -5.49
CA GLY A 138 -5.16 8.38 -4.07
C GLY A 138 -6.00 7.45 -3.20
N LYS A 139 -6.60 6.41 -3.77
CA LYS A 139 -7.39 5.42 -3.06
C LYS A 139 -6.63 4.12 -2.88
N ILE A 140 -6.92 3.39 -1.81
CA ILE A 140 -6.33 2.09 -1.56
C ILE A 140 -7.00 1.07 -2.48
N ALA A 141 -6.26 0.56 -3.45
CA ALA A 141 -6.73 -0.39 -4.46
C ALA A 141 -6.35 -1.84 -4.16
N PHE A 142 -5.36 -2.07 -3.31
CA PHE A 142 -4.89 -3.41 -2.95
C PHE A 142 -4.31 -3.41 -1.54
N MET A 143 -4.48 -4.52 -0.82
CA MET A 143 -3.89 -4.77 0.50
C MET A 143 -3.42 -6.21 0.58
N HIS A 144 -2.20 -6.41 1.10
CA HIS A 144 -1.61 -7.72 1.30
C HIS A 144 -1.01 -7.82 2.71
N SER A 145 -1.24 -8.95 3.38
CA SER A 145 -0.73 -9.21 4.74
C SER A 145 0.21 -10.41 4.72
N GLY A 146 1.36 -10.27 5.38
CA GLY A 146 2.41 -11.28 5.40
C GLY A 146 3.36 -11.16 4.22
N TYR A 147 4.41 -11.98 4.22
CA TYR A 147 5.36 -12.08 3.13
C TYR A 147 5.90 -13.50 3.02
N GLU A 148 5.81 -14.05 1.82
CA GLU A 148 6.52 -15.24 1.38
C GLU A 148 7.46 -14.83 0.23
N GLU A 149 8.58 -15.52 0.07
CA GLU A 149 9.56 -15.22 -0.96
C GLU A 149 8.95 -15.34 -2.36
N GLY A 150 9.08 -14.29 -3.18
CA GLY A 150 8.41 -14.18 -4.47
C GLY A 150 7.06 -13.44 -4.42
N GLY A 151 6.49 -13.21 -3.23
CA GLY A 151 5.22 -12.50 -3.06
C GLY A 151 5.28 -11.04 -3.53
N GLU A 152 6.48 -10.45 -3.58
CA GLU A 152 6.70 -9.12 -4.14
C GLU A 152 6.29 -9.03 -5.62
N GLN A 153 6.31 -10.15 -6.35
CA GLN A 153 5.89 -10.18 -7.75
C GLN A 153 4.38 -9.92 -7.91
N GLU A 154 3.53 -10.48 -7.04
CA GLU A 154 2.08 -10.21 -7.03
C GLU A 154 1.81 -8.71 -6.81
N VAL A 155 2.55 -8.10 -5.89
CA VAL A 155 2.45 -6.65 -5.63
C VAL A 155 2.78 -5.87 -6.90
N PHE A 156 3.85 -6.25 -7.62
CA PHE A 156 4.24 -5.57 -8.86
C PHE A 156 3.24 -5.77 -10.00
N GLU A 157 2.72 -6.99 -10.19
CA GLU A 157 1.67 -7.27 -11.19
C GLU A 157 0.45 -6.36 -10.97
N LYS A 158 0.08 -6.13 -9.70
CA LYS A 158 -1.01 -5.22 -9.37
C LYS A 158 -0.66 -3.76 -9.66
N VAL A 159 0.59 -3.34 -9.47
CA VAL A 159 1.07 -2.00 -9.88
C VAL A 159 0.94 -1.82 -11.38
N VAL A 160 1.39 -2.81 -12.17
CA VAL A 160 1.29 -2.76 -13.65
C VAL A 160 -0.17 -2.66 -14.11
N GLU A 161 -1.07 -3.45 -13.49
CA GLU A 161 -2.51 -3.37 -13.77
C GLU A 161 -3.05 -1.95 -13.51
N LEU A 162 -2.81 -1.42 -12.29
CA LEU A 162 -3.32 -0.11 -11.89
C LEU A 162 -2.69 1.06 -12.68
N SER A 163 -1.45 0.90 -13.12
CA SER A 163 -0.76 1.91 -13.93
C SER A 163 -1.37 2.09 -15.33
N LYS A 164 -2.09 1.08 -15.82
CA LYS A 164 -2.79 1.11 -17.12
C LYS A 164 -4.20 1.68 -17.03
N LEU A 165 -4.73 1.86 -15.82
CA LEU A 165 -6.06 2.45 -15.60
C LEU A 165 -5.94 3.99 -15.59
N ASP A 166 -6.90 4.68 -16.20
CA ASP A 166 -7.03 6.14 -16.24
C ASP A 166 -7.71 6.70 -14.97
#